data_508e788baedc8d3103ef60bba0d1ff44
#
_entry.id   508e788baedc8d3103ef60bba0d1ff44
#
_cell.length_a   1.000
_cell.length_b   1.000
_cell.length_c   1.000
_cell.angle_alpha   90.00
_cell.angle_beta   90.00
_cell.angle_gamma   90.00
#
_symmetry.space_group_name_H-M   'P 1'
#
loop_
_entity.id
_entity.type
_entity.pdbx_description
1 polymer ?
#
loop_
_entity_poly.entity_id
_entity_poly.type
_entity_poly.pdbx_seq_one_letter_code
_entity_poly.pdbx_strand_id
1 'polypeptide(L)'
;NAALEFVEYSLGKPEFDVRECILRGSTYAAPMRVKIRLIIKDRETKSIKDVREQEVYMGEMPLMTENGTFVINGTERVIVSQLHRSPGVFFDHDKGKTHSSGKVLYSARIIPYRGSWLDFEFDAKDLVYVRIDRRRKLLATVVLRALGYSNEQVLDMFYEKVPVYLDMGSYQIDLVPERLRGEMAQFDITDADGKVIVEQGKRINARHVRQMEASGLTKLSVPDEYLYERITAEDVALRDGDVIAANTVLSHEVMVKLAEGGVKQFNILFTNDIDRGSFVADTLRADTTTGREEALVEIYKVMRPGEPPTKEAAENLFNNLFFSSERYDLSPVGRMKFNRRLGRPYEVGTDQKSREVEGILSNEDITDVLKTLVEIRNGKGEVDDIDHLGNRRVRSVGEMTENQFRVGLVRVERAVKERLSQAETDNLSPQDLINAKPVAAAIKEFFGSSQLSQFMDQNNPLSEITHKRRVSALGPGGLTRERAGFE
;
A
#
# COMPACT_ATOMS: atom_id res chain seq x y z
N ASN A 1 -2.25 -30.88 16.28
CA ASN A 1 -2.43 -32.34 16.05
C ASN A 1 -3.79 -32.70 15.42
N ALA A 2 -4.67 -31.75 15.28
CA ALA A 2 -5.94 -31.92 14.57
C ALA A 2 -6.09 -30.75 13.55
N ALA A 3 -6.71 -31.07 12.41
CA ALA A 3 -6.99 -30.09 11.37
C ALA A 3 -8.41 -30.27 10.85
N LEU A 4 -9.07 -29.17 10.55
CA LEU A 4 -10.35 -29.17 9.86
C LEU A 4 -10.13 -28.78 8.39
N GLU A 5 -10.74 -29.57 7.49
CA GLU A 5 -10.72 -29.31 6.06
C GLU A 5 -12.14 -29.11 5.54
N PHE A 6 -12.29 -28.15 4.66
CA PHE A 6 -13.51 -27.95 3.88
C PHE A 6 -13.55 -28.96 2.74
N VAL A 7 -14.69 -29.63 2.57
CA VAL A 7 -14.90 -30.58 1.46
C VAL A 7 -15.84 -29.99 0.43
N GLU A 8 -17.07 -29.71 0.82
CA GLU A 8 -18.09 -29.13 -0.06
C GLU A 8 -19.17 -28.42 0.74
N TYR A 9 -19.97 -27.62 0.06
CA TYR A 9 -21.17 -27.03 0.64
C TYR A 9 -22.40 -27.36 -0.20
N SER A 10 -23.58 -27.29 0.43
CA SER A 10 -24.84 -27.43 -0.26
C SER A 10 -25.88 -26.46 0.29
N LEU A 11 -26.73 -25.96 -0.59
CA LEU A 11 -27.91 -25.20 -0.21
C LEU A 11 -29.13 -26.11 -0.35
N GLY A 12 -29.89 -26.22 0.72
CA GLY A 12 -31.15 -26.95 0.70
C GLY A 12 -32.25 -26.19 0.01
N LYS A 13 -33.44 -26.79 -0.07
CA LYS A 13 -34.62 -26.10 -0.59
C LYS A 13 -35.18 -25.15 0.48
N PRO A 14 -35.68 -23.97 0.09
CA PRO A 14 -36.41 -23.11 1.03
C PRO A 14 -37.60 -23.82 1.63
N GLU A 15 -37.85 -23.63 2.90
CA GLU A 15 -38.98 -24.24 3.62
C GLU A 15 -40.31 -23.74 3.08
N PHE A 16 -40.38 -22.45 2.76
CA PHE A 16 -41.57 -21.80 2.21
C PHE A 16 -41.22 -21.05 0.92
N ASP A 17 -42.21 -20.90 0.04
CA ASP A 17 -42.03 -20.06 -1.15
C ASP A 17 -42.08 -18.55 -0.78
N VAL A 18 -41.85 -17.69 -1.76
CA VAL A 18 -41.83 -16.23 -1.55
C VAL A 18 -43.15 -15.71 -0.98
N ARG A 19 -44.27 -16.15 -1.54
CA ARG A 19 -45.61 -15.70 -1.13
C ARG A 19 -45.91 -16.16 0.30
N GLU A 20 -45.58 -17.39 0.65
CA GLU A 20 -45.82 -17.92 1.99
C GLU A 20 -44.90 -17.27 3.05
N CYS A 21 -43.65 -16.95 2.71
CA CYS A 21 -42.78 -16.17 3.57
C CYS A 21 -43.33 -14.78 3.88
N ILE A 22 -43.88 -14.10 2.90
CA ILE A 22 -44.53 -12.79 3.08
C ILE A 22 -45.75 -12.90 4.02
N LEU A 23 -46.57 -13.91 3.83
CA LEU A 23 -47.76 -14.14 4.66
C LEU A 23 -47.38 -14.50 6.10
N ARG A 24 -46.38 -15.33 6.32
CA ARG A 24 -45.95 -15.78 7.64
C ARG A 24 -45.02 -14.83 8.38
N GLY A 25 -44.53 -13.79 7.72
CA GLY A 25 -43.55 -12.89 8.30
C GLY A 25 -42.16 -13.53 8.45
N SER A 26 -41.82 -14.53 7.65
CA SER A 26 -40.54 -15.24 7.69
C SER A 26 -39.62 -14.79 6.55
N THR A 27 -38.36 -15.24 6.63
CA THR A 27 -37.33 -14.93 5.64
C THR A 27 -37.27 -16.01 4.57
N TYR A 28 -37.26 -15.61 3.29
CA TYR A 28 -37.04 -16.52 2.17
C TYR A 28 -35.55 -16.86 2.07
N ALA A 29 -35.19 -18.02 2.62
CA ALA A 29 -33.82 -18.45 2.75
C ALA A 29 -33.68 -19.97 2.58
N ALA A 30 -32.51 -20.39 2.11
CA ALA A 30 -32.16 -21.80 2.01
C ALA A 30 -31.22 -22.20 3.15
N PRO A 31 -31.40 -23.36 3.76
CA PRO A 31 -30.43 -23.86 4.73
C PRO A 31 -29.12 -24.18 4.05
N MET A 32 -28.02 -23.71 4.65
CA MET A 32 -26.67 -23.99 4.17
C MET A 32 -26.01 -25.04 5.03
N ARG A 33 -25.48 -26.08 4.41
CA ARG A 33 -24.74 -27.15 5.03
C ARG A 33 -23.37 -27.28 4.42
N VAL A 34 -22.38 -27.47 5.28
CA VAL A 34 -20.99 -27.60 4.87
C VAL A 34 -20.46 -28.94 5.32
N LYS A 35 -19.87 -29.68 4.41
CA LYS A 35 -19.24 -30.97 4.70
C LYS A 35 -17.79 -30.68 5.10
N ILE A 36 -17.45 -31.11 6.32
CA ILE A 36 -16.16 -30.81 6.93
C ILE A 36 -15.53 -32.12 7.40
N ARG A 37 -14.23 -32.19 7.17
CA ARG A 37 -13.40 -33.31 7.55
C ARG A 37 -12.47 -32.92 8.69
N LEU A 38 -12.57 -33.65 9.81
CA LEU A 38 -11.66 -33.53 10.93
C LEU A 38 -10.59 -34.62 10.80
N ILE A 39 -9.34 -34.19 10.65
CA ILE A 39 -8.18 -35.07 10.57
C ILE A 39 -7.45 -34.98 11.90
N ILE A 40 -7.33 -36.15 12.57
CA ILE A 40 -6.60 -36.29 13.82
C ILE A 40 -5.26 -36.95 13.51
N LYS A 41 -4.16 -36.29 13.88
CA LYS A 41 -2.80 -36.79 13.69
C LYS A 41 -2.21 -37.26 15.00
N ASP A 42 -1.33 -38.29 14.95
CA ASP A 42 -0.56 -38.72 16.10
C ASP A 42 0.54 -37.67 16.40
N ARG A 43 0.72 -37.34 17.67
CA ARG A 43 1.71 -36.36 18.13
C ARG A 43 3.15 -36.78 17.87
N GLU A 44 3.43 -38.08 17.97
CA GLU A 44 4.78 -38.63 17.86
C GLU A 44 5.19 -38.88 16.40
N THR A 45 4.32 -39.53 15.64
CA THR A 45 4.61 -39.99 14.26
C THR A 45 4.14 -39.04 13.18
N LYS A 46 3.29 -38.05 13.52
CA LYS A 46 2.60 -37.14 12.58
C LYS A 46 1.78 -37.88 11.50
N SER A 47 1.50 -39.16 11.71
CA SER A 47 0.63 -39.95 10.83
C SER A 47 -0.84 -39.67 11.14
N ILE A 48 -1.69 -39.87 10.14
CA ILE A 48 -3.14 -39.72 10.29
C ILE A 48 -3.65 -40.86 11.19
N LYS A 49 -4.21 -40.52 12.35
CA LYS A 49 -4.79 -41.46 13.30
C LYS A 49 -6.25 -41.76 13.01
N ASP A 50 -7.03 -40.73 12.69
CA ASP A 50 -8.46 -40.84 12.40
C ASP A 50 -8.91 -39.72 11.48
N VAL A 51 -9.94 -40.00 10.69
CA VAL A 51 -10.58 -39.00 9.79
C VAL A 51 -12.09 -39.10 10.04
N ARG A 52 -12.68 -37.98 10.45
CA ARG A 52 -14.11 -37.87 10.69
C ARG A 52 -14.72 -36.85 9.75
N GLU A 53 -15.70 -37.27 8.98
CA GLU A 53 -16.37 -36.43 8.00
C GLU A 53 -17.84 -36.27 8.40
N GLN A 54 -18.32 -35.02 8.38
CA GLN A 54 -19.68 -34.72 8.86
C GLN A 54 -20.20 -33.45 8.17
N GLU A 55 -21.51 -33.43 7.93
CA GLU A 55 -22.18 -32.22 7.50
C GLU A 55 -22.55 -31.35 8.71
N VAL A 56 -22.23 -30.08 8.65
CA VAL A 56 -22.54 -29.08 9.67
C VAL A 56 -23.51 -28.05 9.12
N TYR A 57 -24.57 -27.80 9.84
CA TYR A 57 -25.52 -26.75 9.53
C TYR A 57 -24.89 -25.37 9.84
N MET A 58 -24.81 -24.51 8.84
CA MET A 58 -24.16 -23.19 8.94
C MET A 58 -25.15 -22.01 8.96
N GLY A 59 -26.42 -22.29 9.15
CA GLY A 59 -27.44 -21.25 9.14
C GLY A 59 -28.19 -21.16 7.82
N GLU A 60 -28.97 -20.11 7.65
CA GLU A 60 -29.76 -19.88 6.45
C GLU A 60 -29.20 -18.74 5.64
N MET A 61 -29.11 -18.94 4.33
CA MET A 61 -28.69 -17.92 3.37
C MET A 61 -29.92 -17.36 2.68
N PRO A 62 -30.24 -16.06 2.84
CA PRO A 62 -31.32 -15.44 2.10
C PRO A 62 -31.13 -15.56 0.59
N LEU A 63 -32.21 -15.90 -0.11
CA LEU A 63 -32.20 -16.08 -1.56
C LEU A 63 -32.84 -14.89 -2.25
N MET A 64 -32.26 -14.52 -3.40
CA MET A 64 -32.85 -13.51 -4.27
C MET A 64 -34.08 -14.07 -4.97
N THR A 65 -35.16 -13.31 -4.99
CA THR A 65 -36.37 -13.64 -5.74
C THR A 65 -36.15 -13.41 -7.24
N GLU A 66 -37.06 -13.91 -8.06
CA GLU A 66 -37.03 -13.68 -9.52
C GLU A 66 -37.01 -12.19 -9.89
N ASN A 67 -37.57 -11.32 -9.03
CA ASN A 67 -37.63 -9.89 -9.23
C ASN A 67 -36.42 -9.12 -8.74
N GLY A 68 -35.37 -9.81 -8.23
CA GLY A 68 -34.17 -9.17 -7.73
C GLY A 68 -34.28 -8.58 -6.31
N THR A 69 -35.26 -9.02 -5.55
CA THR A 69 -35.52 -8.60 -4.17
C THR A 69 -35.21 -9.72 -3.18
N PHE A 70 -35.16 -9.36 -1.90
CA PHE A 70 -35.04 -10.32 -0.81
C PHE A 70 -36.24 -10.18 0.13
N VAL A 71 -36.76 -11.30 0.61
CA VAL A 71 -37.83 -11.32 1.60
C VAL A 71 -37.22 -11.57 2.97
N ILE A 72 -37.20 -10.56 3.81
CA ILE A 72 -36.61 -10.59 5.14
C ILE A 72 -37.71 -10.26 6.16
N ASN A 73 -38.00 -11.22 7.05
CA ASN A 73 -39.07 -11.11 8.05
C ASN A 73 -40.42 -10.71 7.47
N GLY A 74 -40.75 -11.22 6.28
CA GLY A 74 -42.01 -10.96 5.61
C GLY A 74 -42.08 -9.68 4.79
N THR A 75 -41.03 -8.88 4.76
CA THR A 75 -40.96 -7.64 4.00
C THR A 75 -40.01 -7.80 2.81
N GLU A 76 -40.41 -7.29 1.64
CA GLU A 76 -39.50 -7.24 0.49
C GLU A 76 -38.51 -6.11 0.67
N ARG A 77 -37.23 -6.44 0.50
CA ARG A 77 -36.12 -5.50 0.61
C ARG A 77 -35.28 -5.52 -0.64
N VAL A 78 -34.71 -4.37 -0.95
CA VAL A 78 -33.73 -4.19 -2.03
C VAL A 78 -32.38 -3.90 -1.39
N ILE A 79 -31.36 -4.64 -1.80
CA ILE A 79 -29.98 -4.35 -1.40
C ILE A 79 -29.39 -3.42 -2.45
N VAL A 80 -29.18 -2.18 -2.05
CA VAL A 80 -28.63 -1.12 -2.91
C VAL A 80 -27.13 -1.36 -3.10
N SER A 81 -26.65 -1.26 -4.34
CA SER A 81 -25.23 -1.38 -4.64
C SER A 81 -24.45 -0.23 -4.00
N GLN A 82 -23.24 -0.53 -3.55
CA GLN A 82 -22.38 0.45 -2.90
C GLN A 82 -21.32 0.95 -3.87
N LEU A 83 -21.16 2.28 -3.92
CA LEU A 83 -20.07 2.91 -4.63
C LEU A 83 -18.96 3.26 -3.63
N HIS A 84 -17.78 2.71 -3.81
CA HIS A 84 -16.65 2.95 -2.95
C HIS A 84 -15.38 3.22 -3.75
N ARG A 85 -14.38 3.78 -3.10
CA ARG A 85 -13.08 3.97 -3.74
C ARG A 85 -12.49 2.61 -4.09
N SER A 86 -12.07 2.43 -5.35
CA SER A 86 -11.45 1.19 -5.78
C SER A 86 -10.18 0.92 -4.96
N PRO A 87 -9.88 -0.36 -4.60
CA PRO A 87 -8.57 -0.67 -4.10
C PRO A 87 -7.49 -0.37 -5.14
N GLY A 88 -6.28 -0.12 -4.69
CA GLY A 88 -5.15 0.23 -5.55
C GLY A 88 -4.30 1.33 -4.93
N VAL A 89 -3.61 2.09 -5.75
CA VAL A 89 -2.81 3.23 -5.31
C VAL A 89 -3.35 4.54 -5.87
N PHE A 90 -3.40 5.57 -5.05
CA PHE A 90 -3.86 6.91 -5.41
C PHE A 90 -2.86 7.96 -4.98
N PHE A 91 -2.59 8.90 -5.87
CA PHE A 91 -1.75 10.05 -5.60
C PHE A 91 -2.63 11.28 -5.53
N ASP A 92 -2.44 12.10 -4.52
CA ASP A 92 -3.26 13.27 -4.25
C ASP A 92 -2.44 14.41 -3.68
N HIS A 93 -3.05 15.57 -3.53
CA HIS A 93 -2.48 16.74 -2.84
C HIS A 93 -3.56 17.48 -2.07
N ASP A 94 -3.13 18.28 -1.11
CA ASP A 94 -4.03 19.05 -0.24
C ASP A 94 -4.49 20.40 -0.84
N LYS A 95 -4.11 20.71 -2.05
CA LYS A 95 -4.36 22.00 -2.73
C LYS A 95 -3.83 23.24 -1.97
N GLY A 96 -2.83 23.03 -1.10
CA GLY A 96 -2.25 24.10 -0.29
C GLY A 96 -3.06 24.52 0.93
N LYS A 97 -4.11 23.78 1.30
CA LYS A 97 -5.03 24.15 2.39
C LYS A 97 -4.53 23.80 3.80
N THR A 98 -3.66 22.81 3.92
CA THR A 98 -3.25 22.26 5.22
C THR A 98 -2.21 23.11 5.93
N HIS A 99 -1.30 23.73 5.19
CA HIS A 99 -0.23 24.55 5.75
C HIS A 99 -0.45 26.03 5.47
N SER A 100 -0.12 26.88 6.44
CA SER A 100 -0.29 28.34 6.36
C SER A 100 0.48 29.02 5.24
N SER A 101 1.59 28.42 4.78
CA SER A 101 2.40 28.93 3.66
C SER A 101 1.74 28.75 2.30
N GLY A 102 0.63 28.01 2.20
CA GLY A 102 -0.01 27.68 0.92
C GLY A 102 0.73 26.65 0.09
N LYS A 103 1.76 26.01 0.62
CA LYS A 103 2.53 24.97 -0.07
C LYS A 103 1.69 23.73 -0.31
N VAL A 104 1.74 23.22 -1.54
CA VAL A 104 1.04 21.99 -1.91
C VAL A 104 1.79 20.79 -1.37
N LEU A 105 1.12 20.01 -0.55
CA LEU A 105 1.67 18.80 0.06
C LEU A 105 1.11 17.57 -0.66
N TYR A 106 1.99 16.81 -1.29
CA TYR A 106 1.62 15.61 -2.04
C TYR A 106 1.56 14.39 -1.13
N SER A 107 0.69 13.46 -1.48
CA SER A 107 0.54 12.20 -0.75
C SER A 107 0.24 11.05 -1.71
N ALA A 108 0.59 9.84 -1.28
CA ALA A 108 0.23 8.60 -1.95
C ALA A 108 -0.46 7.68 -0.96
N ARG A 109 -1.46 6.96 -1.40
CA ARG A 109 -2.23 6.07 -0.54
C ARG A 109 -2.42 4.72 -1.23
N ILE A 110 -1.95 3.66 -0.57
CA ILE A 110 -2.21 2.29 -1.00
C ILE A 110 -3.41 1.78 -0.22
N ILE A 111 -4.50 1.51 -0.92
CA ILE A 111 -5.76 1.05 -0.35
C ILE A 111 -5.96 -0.41 -0.76
N PRO A 112 -5.91 -1.38 0.18
CA PRO A 112 -6.24 -2.75 -0.12
C PRO A 112 -7.76 -2.95 -0.14
N TYR A 113 -8.19 -4.05 -0.73
CA TYR A 113 -9.56 -4.51 -0.57
C TYR A 113 -9.84 -4.91 0.89
N ARG A 114 -8.87 -5.58 1.50
CA ARG A 114 -8.88 -6.00 2.90
C ARG A 114 -7.48 -5.93 3.48
N GLY A 115 -7.30 -5.19 4.55
CA GLY A 115 -6.02 -5.06 5.23
C GLY A 115 -5.70 -3.63 5.65
N SER A 116 -4.48 -3.40 6.05
CA SER A 116 -4.00 -2.10 6.52
C SER A 116 -3.69 -1.14 5.39
N TRP A 117 -4.05 0.11 5.57
CA TRP A 117 -3.73 1.20 4.64
C TRP A 117 -2.31 1.68 4.86
N LEU A 118 -1.64 2.01 3.78
CA LEU A 118 -0.29 2.57 3.79
C LEU A 118 -0.30 3.91 3.06
N ASP A 119 -0.01 4.97 3.79
CA ASP A 119 -0.01 6.34 3.27
C ASP A 119 1.41 6.90 3.32
N PHE A 120 1.86 7.50 2.23
CA PHE A 120 3.07 8.32 2.18
C PHE A 120 2.67 9.77 1.98
N GLU A 121 3.30 10.68 2.70
CA GLU A 121 2.99 12.11 2.61
C GLU A 121 4.25 12.97 2.72
N PHE A 122 4.24 14.09 2.03
CA PHE A 122 5.24 15.15 2.24
C PHE A 122 4.76 16.11 3.31
N ASP A 123 5.69 16.61 4.10
CA ASP A 123 5.42 17.71 5.02
C ASP A 123 5.85 19.06 4.43
N ALA A 124 5.65 20.14 5.19
CA ALA A 124 6.05 21.50 4.77
C ALA A 124 7.56 21.66 4.59
N LYS A 125 8.36 20.81 5.22
CA LYS A 125 9.83 20.80 5.12
C LYS A 125 10.36 19.89 4.01
N ASP A 126 9.46 19.33 3.18
CA ASP A 126 9.78 18.37 2.12
C ASP A 126 10.38 17.05 2.60
N LEU A 127 10.11 16.67 3.83
CA LEU A 127 10.41 15.33 4.34
C LEU A 127 9.25 14.38 4.01
N VAL A 128 9.58 13.15 3.72
CA VAL A 128 8.60 12.12 3.39
C VAL A 128 8.25 11.31 4.63
N TYR A 129 6.98 11.26 4.95
CA TYR A 129 6.46 10.50 6.09
C TYR A 129 5.58 9.34 5.62
N VAL A 130 5.44 8.35 6.48
CA VAL A 130 4.56 7.21 6.28
C VAL A 130 3.57 7.11 7.45
N ARG A 131 2.33 6.76 7.14
CA ARG A 131 1.30 6.40 8.12
C ARG A 131 0.76 5.03 7.80
N ILE A 132 0.66 4.20 8.80
CA ILE A 132 0.02 2.89 8.70
C ILE A 132 -1.29 2.96 9.47
N ASP A 133 -2.42 2.67 8.79
CA ASP A 133 -3.78 2.75 9.38
C ASP A 133 -4.09 4.09 10.05
N ARG A 134 -3.61 5.19 9.47
CA ARG A 134 -3.79 6.55 10.01
C ARG A 134 -3.24 6.75 11.43
N ARG A 135 -2.32 5.91 11.85
CA ARG A 135 -1.60 6.07 13.11
C ARG A 135 -0.62 7.25 13.05
N ARG A 136 0.10 7.48 14.14
CA ARG A 136 1.15 8.51 14.18
C ARG A 136 2.15 8.31 13.02
N LYS A 137 2.52 9.40 12.37
CA LYS A 137 3.45 9.36 11.24
C LYS A 137 4.88 9.00 11.66
N LEU A 138 5.53 8.24 10.81
CA LEU A 138 6.95 7.90 10.87
C LEU A 138 7.63 8.46 9.63
N LEU A 139 8.94 8.60 9.67
CA LEU A 139 9.71 8.88 8.45
C LEU A 139 9.60 7.70 7.48
N ALA A 140 9.42 7.96 6.20
CA ALA A 140 9.27 6.90 5.20
C ALA A 140 10.48 5.97 5.11
N THR A 141 11.66 6.47 5.44
CA THR A 141 12.89 5.68 5.46
C THR A 141 12.89 4.61 6.55
N VAL A 142 12.11 4.76 7.62
CA VAL A 142 11.91 3.71 8.63
C VAL A 142 11.31 2.46 7.98
N VAL A 143 10.31 2.62 7.13
CA VAL A 143 9.71 1.50 6.39
C VAL A 143 10.72 0.90 5.40
N LEU A 144 11.49 1.73 4.69
CA LEU A 144 12.51 1.24 3.76
C LEU A 144 13.59 0.42 4.48
N ARG A 145 14.00 0.84 5.66
CA ARG A 145 14.94 0.07 6.48
C ARG A 145 14.32 -1.22 7.01
N ALA A 146 13.05 -1.19 7.39
CA ALA A 146 12.31 -2.38 7.81
C ALA A 146 12.19 -3.40 6.67
N LEU A 147 12.17 -2.95 5.41
CA LEU A 147 12.22 -3.83 4.23
C LEU A 147 13.60 -4.44 3.99
N GLY A 148 14.64 -3.99 4.68
CA GLY A 148 15.99 -4.51 4.59
C GLY A 148 16.94 -3.69 3.70
N TYR A 149 16.55 -2.51 3.27
CA TYR A 149 17.41 -1.64 2.45
C TYR A 149 18.40 -0.85 3.29
N SER A 150 19.67 -0.83 2.85
CA SER A 150 20.70 0.01 3.44
C SER A 150 20.62 1.45 2.92
N ASN A 151 21.36 2.37 3.56
CA ASN A 151 21.40 3.76 3.10
C ASN A 151 21.85 3.89 1.64
N GLU A 152 22.88 3.15 1.25
CA GLU A 152 23.38 3.14 -0.14
C GLU A 152 22.34 2.61 -1.12
N GLN A 153 21.64 1.53 -0.76
CA GLN A 153 20.57 0.97 -1.59
C GLN A 153 19.41 1.93 -1.76
N VAL A 154 19.01 2.64 -0.71
CA VAL A 154 17.96 3.66 -0.76
C VAL A 154 18.37 4.79 -1.70
N LEU A 155 19.57 5.32 -1.55
CA LEU A 155 20.07 6.39 -2.41
C LEU A 155 20.18 5.95 -3.87
N ASP A 156 20.61 4.73 -4.11
CA ASP A 156 20.73 4.16 -5.46
C ASP A 156 19.36 4.00 -6.14
N MET A 157 18.31 3.69 -5.38
CA MET A 157 16.96 3.57 -5.91
C MET A 157 16.36 4.90 -6.34
N PHE A 158 16.66 6.00 -5.64
CA PHE A 158 15.99 7.29 -5.86
C PHE A 158 16.81 8.31 -6.65
N TYR A 159 18.10 8.12 -6.74
CA TYR A 159 19.00 9.11 -7.34
C TYR A 159 19.94 8.51 -8.36
N GLU A 160 20.24 9.28 -9.38
CA GLU A 160 21.34 9.02 -10.29
C GLU A 160 22.64 9.50 -9.64
N LYS A 161 23.75 8.85 -9.94
CA LYS A 161 25.07 9.18 -9.41
C LYS A 161 25.85 10.02 -10.39
N VAL A 162 26.61 10.96 -9.87
CA VAL A 162 27.55 11.77 -10.64
C VAL A 162 28.94 11.51 -10.11
N PRO A 163 29.87 10.93 -10.91
CA PRO A 163 31.25 10.78 -10.49
C PRO A 163 31.95 12.13 -10.35
N VAL A 164 32.70 12.28 -9.26
CA VAL A 164 33.55 13.43 -9.00
C VAL A 164 34.99 12.96 -8.97
N TYR A 165 35.85 13.59 -9.77
CA TYR A 165 37.27 13.26 -9.87
C TYR A 165 38.10 14.34 -9.19
N LEU A 166 39.03 13.93 -8.32
CA LEU A 166 40.02 14.78 -7.72
C LEU A 166 41.35 14.59 -8.44
N ASP A 167 41.87 15.65 -9.02
CA ASP A 167 43.19 15.65 -9.63
C ASP A 167 43.95 16.95 -9.24
N MET A 168 45.07 16.80 -8.51
CA MET A 168 45.95 17.89 -8.10
C MET A 168 45.26 19.11 -7.48
N GLY A 169 44.24 18.87 -6.64
CA GLY A 169 43.50 19.95 -5.99
C GLY A 169 42.38 20.58 -6.84
N SER A 170 42.13 20.07 -8.03
CA SER A 170 41.04 20.47 -8.88
C SER A 170 39.96 19.36 -8.92
N TYR A 171 38.71 19.77 -9.10
CA TYR A 171 37.54 18.86 -9.16
C TYR A 171 36.96 18.86 -10.56
N GLN A 172 36.63 17.64 -11.04
CA GLN A 172 35.93 17.46 -12.30
C GLN A 172 34.75 16.53 -12.10
N ILE A 173 33.67 16.79 -12.82
CA ILE A 173 32.48 15.94 -12.86
C ILE A 173 32.27 15.44 -14.28
N ASP A 174 31.60 14.31 -14.43
CA ASP A 174 31.11 13.87 -15.74
C ASP A 174 30.04 14.83 -16.23
N LEU A 175 30.20 15.29 -17.47
CA LEU A 175 29.28 16.23 -18.09
C LEU A 175 28.19 15.48 -18.87
N VAL A 176 26.96 15.67 -18.48
CA VAL A 176 25.77 15.30 -19.26
C VAL A 176 25.00 16.61 -19.52
N PRO A 177 25.12 17.19 -20.70
CA PRO A 177 24.60 18.54 -20.97
C PRO A 177 23.09 18.69 -20.71
N GLU A 178 22.30 17.68 -21.01
CA GLU A 178 20.84 17.65 -20.76
C GLU A 178 20.47 17.86 -19.28
N ARG A 179 21.31 17.36 -18.36
CA ARG A 179 21.07 17.51 -16.92
C ARG A 179 21.19 18.94 -16.43
N LEU A 180 21.93 19.78 -17.16
CA LEU A 180 22.14 21.18 -16.80
C LEU A 180 21.07 22.11 -17.35
N ARG A 181 20.23 21.65 -18.26
CA ARG A 181 19.19 22.49 -18.89
C ARG A 181 18.22 23.03 -17.83
N GLY A 182 18.01 24.32 -17.86
CA GLY A 182 17.13 25.03 -16.94
C GLY A 182 17.78 25.47 -15.63
N GLU A 183 19.00 25.05 -15.32
CA GLU A 183 19.76 25.52 -14.16
C GLU A 183 20.44 26.86 -14.44
N MET A 184 20.65 27.63 -13.39
CA MET A 184 21.52 28.82 -13.48
C MET A 184 22.97 28.40 -13.35
N ALA A 185 23.83 28.89 -14.26
CA ALA A 185 25.25 28.61 -14.20
C ALA A 185 25.85 29.24 -12.95
N GLN A 186 26.48 28.44 -12.09
CA GLN A 186 27.15 28.92 -10.88
C GLN A 186 28.57 29.40 -11.16
N PHE A 187 29.10 29.10 -12.32
CA PHE A 187 30.44 29.47 -12.79
C PHE A 187 30.43 29.50 -14.32
N ASP A 188 31.44 30.11 -14.92
CA ASP A 188 31.59 30.14 -16.38
C ASP A 188 31.88 28.74 -16.91
N ILE A 189 31.03 28.24 -17.81
CA ILE A 189 31.22 26.94 -18.47
C ILE A 189 31.98 27.19 -19.76
N THR A 190 33.18 26.62 -19.86
CA THR A 190 34.09 26.79 -20.99
C THR A 190 34.28 25.48 -21.76
N ASP A 191 34.59 25.61 -23.07
CA ASP A 191 35.01 24.47 -23.89
C ASP A 191 36.48 24.12 -23.67
N ALA A 192 37.01 23.14 -24.37
CA ALA A 192 38.39 22.70 -24.27
C ALA A 192 39.39 23.81 -24.72
N ASP A 193 38.97 24.74 -25.56
CA ASP A 193 39.77 25.85 -26.06
C ASP A 193 39.69 27.11 -25.19
N GLY A 194 38.95 27.03 -24.07
CA GLY A 194 38.76 28.14 -23.15
C GLY A 194 37.69 29.15 -23.52
N LYS A 195 36.92 28.88 -24.58
CA LYS A 195 35.78 29.72 -24.98
C LYS A 195 34.60 29.50 -24.04
N VAL A 196 34.03 30.60 -23.54
CA VAL A 196 32.87 30.58 -22.64
C VAL A 196 31.62 30.20 -23.40
N ILE A 197 31.00 29.09 -23.02
CA ILE A 197 29.70 28.64 -23.57
C ILE A 197 28.56 29.29 -22.80
N VAL A 198 28.63 29.29 -21.46
CA VAL A 198 27.64 29.88 -20.57
C VAL A 198 28.37 30.72 -19.53
N GLU A 199 27.96 31.98 -19.40
CA GLU A 199 28.50 32.88 -18.37
C GLU A 199 27.83 32.62 -17.01
N GLN A 200 28.55 32.84 -15.93
CA GLN A 200 28.04 32.77 -14.57
C GLN A 200 26.77 33.63 -14.41
N GLY A 201 25.75 33.07 -13.77
CA GLY A 201 24.50 33.75 -13.50
C GLY A 201 23.47 33.69 -14.64
N LYS A 202 23.82 33.14 -15.79
CA LYS A 202 22.86 32.91 -16.87
C LYS A 202 22.22 31.54 -16.80
N ARG A 203 20.96 31.46 -17.21
CA ARG A 203 20.24 30.21 -17.28
C ARG A 203 20.70 29.40 -18.49
N ILE A 204 20.96 28.12 -18.27
CA ILE A 204 21.36 27.18 -19.32
C ILE A 204 20.12 26.78 -20.11
N ASN A 205 20.13 27.09 -21.42
CA ASN A 205 19.00 26.78 -22.31
C ASN A 205 19.38 25.68 -23.31
N ALA A 206 18.42 25.29 -24.16
CA ALA A 206 18.63 24.25 -25.18
C ALA A 206 19.78 24.55 -26.16
N ARG A 207 20.01 25.83 -26.47
CA ARG A 207 21.13 26.29 -27.32
C ARG A 207 22.45 26.00 -26.63
N HIS A 208 22.60 26.32 -25.37
CA HIS A 208 23.81 26.06 -24.58
C HIS A 208 24.08 24.53 -24.50
N VAL A 209 23.06 23.72 -24.31
CA VAL A 209 23.17 22.25 -24.28
C VAL A 209 23.70 21.73 -25.62
N ARG A 210 23.18 22.24 -26.73
CA ARG A 210 23.68 21.88 -28.08
C ARG A 210 25.12 22.30 -28.31
N GLN A 211 25.50 23.46 -27.83
CA GLN A 211 26.89 23.93 -27.91
C GLN A 211 27.85 23.05 -27.10
N MET A 212 27.44 22.61 -25.91
CA MET A 212 28.23 21.69 -25.08
C MET A 212 28.39 20.33 -25.76
N GLU A 213 27.32 19.77 -26.36
CA GLU A 213 27.36 18.51 -27.09
C GLU A 213 28.26 18.61 -28.32
N ALA A 214 28.18 19.71 -29.07
CA ALA A 214 29.01 19.97 -30.27
C ALA A 214 30.50 20.16 -29.92
N SER A 215 30.81 20.64 -28.73
CA SER A 215 32.19 20.83 -28.28
C SER A 215 32.89 19.52 -27.90
N GLY A 216 32.14 18.43 -27.74
CA GLY A 216 32.69 17.12 -27.35
C GLY A 216 33.18 17.05 -25.93
N LEU A 217 32.78 17.95 -25.04
CA LEU A 217 33.14 17.91 -23.63
C LEU A 217 32.50 16.70 -22.95
N THR A 218 33.34 15.89 -22.27
CA THR A 218 32.91 14.74 -21.48
C THR A 218 33.03 14.96 -19.98
N LYS A 219 33.90 15.87 -19.58
CA LYS A 219 34.14 16.26 -18.20
C LYS A 219 34.11 17.78 -18.04
N LEU A 220 33.62 18.24 -16.90
CA LEU A 220 33.51 19.64 -16.57
C LEU A 220 34.33 19.94 -15.31
N SER A 221 35.24 20.92 -15.39
CA SER A 221 35.94 21.40 -14.20
C SER A 221 35.01 22.30 -13.40
N VAL A 222 34.92 22.02 -12.09
CA VAL A 222 34.02 22.73 -11.19
C VAL A 222 34.80 23.34 -10.03
N PRO A 223 34.39 24.53 -9.52
CA PRO A 223 34.99 25.07 -8.31
C PRO A 223 34.49 24.33 -7.08
N ASP A 224 35.23 24.49 -5.96
CA ASP A 224 34.84 23.86 -4.69
C ASP A 224 33.42 24.20 -4.26
N GLU A 225 33.03 25.45 -4.45
CA GLU A 225 31.70 25.97 -4.09
C GLU A 225 30.55 25.28 -4.83
N TYR A 226 30.79 24.77 -6.03
CA TYR A 226 29.80 24.00 -6.77
C TYR A 226 29.47 22.67 -6.06
N LEU A 227 30.45 22.06 -5.41
CA LEU A 227 30.29 20.79 -4.72
C LEU A 227 29.74 20.93 -3.30
N TYR A 228 29.75 22.14 -2.72
CA TYR A 228 29.17 22.35 -1.41
C TYR A 228 27.67 22.12 -1.44
N GLU A 229 27.14 21.53 -0.37
CA GLU A 229 25.76 21.10 -0.23
C GLU A 229 25.35 19.93 -1.14
N ARG A 230 26.24 19.41 -1.97
CA ARG A 230 26.01 18.14 -2.66
C ARG A 230 26.13 16.97 -1.66
N ILE A 231 25.58 15.83 -2.02
CA ILE A 231 25.41 14.70 -1.11
C ILE A 231 26.17 13.50 -1.66
N THR A 232 26.94 12.82 -0.81
CA THR A 232 27.65 11.60 -1.19
C THR A 232 26.69 10.45 -1.45
N ALA A 233 26.90 9.69 -2.52
CA ALA A 233 26.06 8.57 -2.92
C ALA A 233 26.44 7.25 -2.23
N GLU A 234 27.68 7.13 -1.81
CA GLU A 234 28.25 5.88 -1.27
C GLU A 234 29.19 6.21 -0.12
N ASP A 235 29.50 5.18 0.68
CA ASP A 235 30.58 5.27 1.67
C ASP A 235 31.92 5.43 0.96
N VAL A 236 32.71 6.39 1.38
CA VAL A 236 34.05 6.67 0.82
C VAL A 236 35.11 6.33 1.85
N ALA A 237 35.95 5.34 1.54
CA ALA A 237 37.05 4.93 2.42
C ALA A 237 38.25 5.88 2.27
N LEU A 238 38.79 6.32 3.39
CA LEU A 238 39.99 7.17 3.47
C LEU A 238 41.26 6.32 3.79
N ARG A 239 42.43 6.86 3.50
CA ARG A 239 43.70 6.18 3.78
C ARG A 239 43.95 5.83 5.27
N ASP A 240 43.45 6.69 6.16
CA ASP A 240 43.61 6.52 7.61
C ASP A 240 42.65 5.48 8.22
N GLY A 241 41.82 4.87 7.42
CA GLY A 241 40.80 3.90 7.83
C GLY A 241 39.46 4.50 8.20
N ASP A 242 39.36 5.83 8.22
CA ASP A 242 38.07 6.49 8.39
C ASP A 242 37.21 6.35 7.12
N VAL A 243 35.91 6.51 7.28
CA VAL A 243 34.94 6.42 6.19
C VAL A 243 34.04 7.65 6.23
N ILE A 244 33.91 8.32 5.06
CA ILE A 244 32.86 9.31 4.85
C ILE A 244 31.59 8.54 4.49
N ALA A 245 30.59 8.59 5.35
CA ALA A 245 29.36 7.82 5.16
C ALA A 245 28.57 8.30 3.95
N ALA A 246 27.83 7.39 3.32
CA ALA A 246 26.84 7.75 2.32
C ALA A 246 25.83 8.74 2.90
N ASN A 247 25.27 9.59 2.06
CA ASN A 247 24.33 10.64 2.47
C ASN A 247 24.93 11.74 3.37
N THR A 248 26.22 11.97 3.23
CA THR A 248 26.91 13.08 3.89
C THR A 248 26.84 14.32 3.01
N VAL A 249 26.42 15.44 3.57
CA VAL A 249 26.44 16.74 2.88
C VAL A 249 27.87 17.24 2.78
N LEU A 250 28.32 17.54 1.58
CA LEU A 250 29.67 18.05 1.35
C LEU A 250 29.82 19.47 1.90
N SER A 251 30.82 19.67 2.69
CA SER A 251 31.23 20.97 3.23
C SER A 251 32.73 21.15 2.98
N HIS A 252 33.26 22.33 3.25
CA HIS A 252 34.71 22.57 3.15
C HIS A 252 35.51 21.53 3.97
N GLU A 253 35.09 21.22 5.19
CA GLU A 253 35.74 20.25 6.06
C GLU A 253 35.74 18.84 5.47
N VAL A 254 34.62 18.41 4.89
CA VAL A 254 34.50 17.09 4.26
C VAL A 254 35.37 17.02 3.01
N MET A 255 35.41 18.08 2.22
CA MET A 255 36.25 18.16 1.02
C MET A 255 37.75 18.09 1.38
N VAL A 256 38.16 18.75 2.43
CA VAL A 256 39.55 18.68 2.94
C VAL A 256 39.87 17.24 3.39
N LYS A 257 39.00 16.57 4.11
CA LYS A 257 39.20 15.19 4.52
C LYS A 257 39.33 14.24 3.33
N LEU A 258 38.52 14.42 2.29
CA LEU A 258 38.60 13.63 1.07
C LEU A 258 39.93 13.81 0.35
N ALA A 259 40.43 15.03 0.25
CA ALA A 259 41.69 15.34 -0.38
C ALA A 259 42.89 14.76 0.43
N GLU A 260 42.91 14.96 1.73
CA GLU A 260 43.95 14.42 2.64
C GLU A 260 43.91 12.90 2.72
N GLY A 261 42.71 12.29 2.62
CA GLY A 261 42.53 10.84 2.63
C GLY A 261 42.92 10.13 1.34
N GLY A 262 43.46 10.83 0.35
CA GLY A 262 43.93 10.27 -0.91
C GLY A 262 42.83 9.75 -1.83
N VAL A 263 41.62 10.24 -1.69
CA VAL A 263 40.49 9.88 -2.56
C VAL A 263 40.65 10.51 -3.92
N LYS A 264 40.64 9.71 -4.98
CA LYS A 264 40.78 10.17 -6.37
C LYS A 264 39.45 10.30 -7.09
N GLN A 265 38.46 9.53 -6.69
CA GLN A 265 37.12 9.51 -7.28
C GLN A 265 36.10 9.15 -6.22
N PHE A 266 34.97 9.81 -6.24
CA PHE A 266 33.78 9.45 -5.45
C PHE A 266 32.51 9.86 -6.19
N ASN A 267 31.39 9.34 -5.77
CA ASN A 267 30.10 9.63 -6.39
C ASN A 267 29.26 10.56 -5.50
N ILE A 268 28.58 11.50 -6.14
CA ILE A 268 27.56 12.35 -5.50
C ILE A 268 26.20 12.05 -6.12
N LEU A 269 25.14 12.42 -5.40
CA LEU A 269 23.78 12.33 -5.91
C LEU A 269 23.53 13.45 -6.92
N PHE A 270 22.84 13.11 -7.99
CA PHE A 270 22.35 14.12 -8.92
C PHE A 270 21.09 14.77 -8.35
N THR A 271 21.20 15.99 -7.87
CA THR A 271 20.10 16.80 -7.33
C THR A 271 20.15 18.20 -7.89
N ASN A 272 18.99 18.83 -8.08
CA ASN A 272 18.86 20.22 -8.48
C ASN A 272 17.61 20.85 -7.85
N ASP A 273 17.43 22.14 -8.03
CA ASP A 273 16.30 22.88 -7.47
C ASP A 273 15.07 22.89 -8.41
N ILE A 274 15.17 22.30 -9.59
CA ILE A 274 14.16 22.38 -10.64
C ILE A 274 13.24 21.13 -10.61
N ASP A 275 13.82 19.94 -10.85
CA ASP A 275 13.08 18.70 -11.05
C ASP A 275 13.70 17.47 -10.37
N ARG A 276 14.74 17.66 -9.56
CA ARG A 276 15.49 16.60 -8.87
C ARG A 276 15.78 16.99 -7.41
N GLY A 277 14.75 17.05 -6.58
CA GLY A 277 14.91 17.39 -5.17
C GLY A 277 15.56 16.29 -4.34
N SER A 278 16.19 16.67 -3.24
CA SER A 278 16.89 15.76 -2.31
C SER A 278 15.99 15.24 -1.18
N PHE A 279 14.70 15.07 -1.43
CA PHE A 279 13.68 14.77 -0.42
C PHE A 279 13.97 13.49 0.36
N VAL A 280 14.28 12.40 -0.33
CA VAL A 280 14.55 11.10 0.31
C VAL A 280 15.87 11.12 1.06
N ALA A 281 16.91 11.76 0.52
CA ALA A 281 18.19 11.92 1.19
C ALA A 281 18.06 12.73 2.49
N ASP A 282 17.29 13.83 2.45
CA ASP A 282 17.03 14.65 3.62
C ASP A 282 16.23 13.89 4.68
N THR A 283 15.25 13.09 4.25
CA THR A 283 14.46 12.23 5.13
C THR A 283 15.35 11.16 5.78
N LEU A 284 16.25 10.57 5.01
CA LEU A 284 17.18 9.55 5.50
C LEU A 284 18.14 10.11 6.57
N ARG A 285 18.62 11.35 6.41
CA ARG A 285 19.43 12.04 7.43
C ARG A 285 18.65 12.37 8.70
N ALA A 286 17.38 12.72 8.56
CA ALA A 286 16.48 12.99 9.70
C ALA A 286 16.12 11.73 10.47
N ASP A 287 16.29 10.55 9.88
CA ASP A 287 15.95 9.27 10.48
C ASP A 287 17.03 8.85 11.49
N THR A 288 16.61 8.60 12.72
CA THR A 288 17.49 8.18 13.82
C THR A 288 17.74 6.67 13.89
N THR A 289 16.96 5.87 13.15
CA THR A 289 17.16 4.42 13.13
C THR A 289 18.40 4.07 12.30
N THR A 290 19.17 3.08 12.75
CA THR A 290 20.43 2.69 12.12
C THR A 290 20.35 1.40 11.32
N GLY A 291 19.31 0.58 11.54
CA GLY A 291 19.16 -0.69 10.87
C GLY A 291 17.74 -1.23 10.87
N ARG A 292 17.58 -2.40 10.28
CA ARG A 292 16.28 -3.07 10.13
C ARG A 292 15.60 -3.33 11.47
N GLU A 293 16.35 -3.80 12.47
CA GLU A 293 15.78 -4.14 13.78
C GLU A 293 15.22 -2.92 14.51
N GLU A 294 15.94 -1.81 14.51
CA GLU A 294 15.45 -0.56 15.10
C GLU A 294 14.23 -0.01 14.36
N ALA A 295 14.23 -0.11 13.04
CA ALA A 295 13.09 0.31 12.22
C ALA A 295 11.84 -0.51 12.53
N LEU A 296 11.97 -1.82 12.66
CA LEU A 296 10.86 -2.71 13.04
C LEU A 296 10.31 -2.38 14.42
N VAL A 297 11.20 -2.10 15.37
CA VAL A 297 10.81 -1.70 16.73
C VAL A 297 10.06 -0.39 16.74
N GLU A 298 10.48 0.61 15.95
CA GLU A 298 9.77 1.88 15.82
C GLU A 298 8.36 1.71 15.23
N ILE A 299 8.22 0.88 14.21
CA ILE A 299 6.91 0.54 13.64
C ILE A 299 6.03 -0.15 14.68
N TYR A 300 6.58 -1.08 15.43
CA TYR A 300 5.85 -1.78 16.48
C TYR A 300 5.33 -0.84 17.57
N LYS A 301 6.15 0.11 18.01
CA LYS A 301 5.77 1.11 19.01
C LYS A 301 4.61 1.99 18.55
N VAL A 302 4.57 2.32 17.26
CA VAL A 302 3.47 3.10 16.68
C VAL A 302 2.19 2.29 16.58
N MET A 303 2.29 1.05 16.14
CA MET A 303 1.13 0.17 15.93
C MET A 303 0.55 -0.36 17.23
N ARG A 304 1.37 -0.61 18.23
CA ARG A 304 0.95 -1.12 19.55
C ARG A 304 1.59 -0.31 20.68
N PRO A 305 1.07 0.90 20.96
CA PRO A 305 1.59 1.74 22.03
C PRO A 305 1.47 1.06 23.39
N GLY A 306 2.51 1.17 24.20
CA GLY A 306 2.53 0.65 25.56
C GLY A 306 2.88 -0.82 25.72
N GLU A 307 3.03 -1.57 24.63
CA GLU A 307 3.53 -2.94 24.68
C GLU A 307 5.05 -2.98 24.53
N PRO A 308 5.77 -3.83 25.29
CA PRO A 308 7.21 -3.95 25.14
C PRO A 308 7.56 -4.58 23.80
N PRO A 309 8.39 -3.94 22.97
CA PRO A 309 8.75 -4.49 21.66
C PRO A 309 9.78 -5.62 21.83
N THR A 310 9.51 -6.77 21.22
CA THR A 310 10.48 -7.84 21.05
C THR A 310 10.81 -7.97 19.57
N LYS A 311 11.99 -8.47 19.24
CA LYS A 311 12.42 -8.64 17.85
C LYS A 311 11.42 -9.50 17.05
N GLU A 312 11.04 -10.65 17.60
CA GLU A 312 10.11 -11.57 16.93
C GLU A 312 8.72 -10.98 16.77
N ALA A 313 8.20 -10.31 17.79
CA ALA A 313 6.88 -9.66 17.73
C ALA A 313 6.85 -8.54 16.71
N ALA A 314 7.91 -7.75 16.61
CA ALA A 314 8.03 -6.67 15.64
C ALA A 314 8.10 -7.20 14.19
N GLU A 315 8.87 -8.24 13.94
CA GLU A 315 8.94 -8.89 12.63
C GLU A 315 7.60 -9.50 12.22
N ASN A 316 6.94 -10.20 13.13
CA ASN A 316 5.63 -10.82 12.88
C ASN A 316 4.57 -9.75 12.60
N LEU A 317 4.54 -8.68 13.36
CA LEU A 317 3.62 -7.57 13.13
C LEU A 317 3.82 -6.97 11.74
N PHE A 318 5.05 -6.65 11.38
CA PHE A 318 5.36 -6.03 10.09
C PHE A 318 5.00 -6.94 8.91
N ASN A 319 5.35 -8.23 9.00
CA ASN A 319 4.99 -9.19 7.96
C ASN A 319 3.48 -9.38 7.83
N ASN A 320 2.75 -9.33 8.93
CA ASN A 320 1.28 -9.46 8.90
C ASN A 320 0.56 -8.22 8.39
N LEU A 321 1.21 -7.06 8.36
CA LEU A 321 0.57 -5.83 7.88
C LEU A 321 0.30 -5.87 6.37
N PHE A 322 1.30 -6.25 5.56
CA PHE A 322 1.23 -6.11 4.10
C PHE A 322 1.66 -7.34 3.31
N PHE A 323 2.29 -8.31 3.94
CA PHE A 323 2.97 -9.44 3.28
C PHE A 323 2.36 -10.80 3.58
N SER A 324 1.26 -10.84 4.31
CA SER A 324 0.52 -12.06 4.63
C SER A 324 -0.79 -12.13 3.87
N SER A 325 -0.98 -13.17 3.07
CA SER A 325 -2.22 -13.38 2.29
C SER A 325 -3.46 -13.56 3.17
N GLU A 326 -3.29 -13.98 4.42
CA GLU A 326 -4.40 -14.12 5.38
C GLU A 326 -4.94 -12.77 5.85
N ARG A 327 -4.09 -11.75 5.92
CA ARG A 327 -4.43 -10.45 6.53
C ARG A 327 -4.43 -9.28 5.57
N TYR A 328 -3.90 -9.46 4.39
CA TYR A 328 -3.81 -8.42 3.37
C TYR A 328 -4.21 -8.96 2.02
N ASP A 329 -5.09 -8.27 1.34
CA ASP A 329 -5.52 -8.62 0.00
C ASP A 329 -5.88 -7.36 -0.78
N LEU A 330 -5.15 -7.11 -1.87
CA LEU A 330 -5.45 -6.04 -2.81
C LEU A 330 -6.66 -6.36 -3.68
N SER A 331 -7.02 -7.62 -3.81
CA SER A 331 -7.92 -8.19 -4.80
C SER A 331 -7.36 -8.13 -6.24
N PRO A 332 -7.88 -8.94 -7.18
CA PRO A 332 -7.48 -8.83 -8.59
C PRO A 332 -7.72 -7.44 -9.18
N VAL A 333 -8.83 -6.79 -8.82
CA VAL A 333 -9.13 -5.41 -9.24
C VAL A 333 -8.12 -4.42 -8.69
N GLY A 334 -7.80 -4.54 -7.40
CA GLY A 334 -6.80 -3.69 -6.76
C GLY A 334 -5.41 -3.85 -7.38
N ARG A 335 -5.01 -5.07 -7.65
CA ARG A 335 -3.72 -5.34 -8.32
C ARG A 335 -3.69 -4.78 -9.74
N MET A 336 -4.75 -4.93 -10.50
CA MET A 336 -4.86 -4.37 -11.84
C MET A 336 -4.76 -2.85 -11.82
N LYS A 337 -5.50 -2.18 -10.95
CA LYS A 337 -5.46 -0.73 -10.78
C LYS A 337 -4.09 -0.24 -10.31
N PHE A 338 -3.48 -0.94 -9.37
CA PHE A 338 -2.15 -0.64 -8.86
C PHE A 338 -1.09 -0.71 -9.96
N ASN A 339 -1.04 -1.82 -10.69
CA ASN A 339 -0.08 -2.02 -11.76
C ASN A 339 -0.29 -1.02 -12.90
N ARG A 340 -1.53 -0.77 -13.28
CA ARG A 340 -1.87 0.20 -14.34
C ARG A 340 -1.42 1.60 -13.97
N ARG A 341 -1.64 2.03 -12.73
CA ARG A 341 -1.24 3.36 -12.28
C ARG A 341 0.27 3.54 -12.30
N LEU A 342 1.02 2.50 -11.95
CA LEU A 342 2.48 2.51 -11.96
C LEU A 342 3.10 2.16 -13.32
N GLY A 343 2.29 1.96 -14.37
CA GLY A 343 2.78 1.64 -15.71
C GLY A 343 3.29 0.22 -15.89
N ARG A 344 2.89 -0.71 -15.02
CA ARG A 344 3.27 -2.12 -15.10
C ARG A 344 2.26 -2.93 -15.90
N PRO A 345 2.69 -3.98 -16.63
CA PRO A 345 1.76 -4.93 -17.24
C PRO A 345 1.05 -5.75 -16.15
N TYR A 346 -0.18 -6.14 -16.41
CA TYR A 346 -0.96 -7.00 -15.52
C TYR A 346 -1.62 -8.13 -16.30
N GLU A 347 -1.40 -9.34 -15.83
CA GLU A 347 -2.10 -10.54 -16.26
C GLU A 347 -2.71 -11.23 -15.05
N VAL A 348 -3.96 -11.69 -15.18
CA VAL A 348 -4.66 -12.37 -14.08
C VAL A 348 -4.01 -13.71 -13.79
N GLY A 349 -3.63 -13.95 -12.54
CA GLY A 349 -3.16 -15.24 -12.07
C GLY A 349 -4.22 -16.32 -12.25
N THR A 350 -3.84 -17.45 -12.81
CA THR A 350 -4.76 -18.56 -13.14
C THR A 350 -4.95 -19.54 -11.98
N ASP A 351 -3.98 -19.64 -11.09
CA ASP A 351 -4.03 -20.54 -9.94
C ASP A 351 -4.16 -19.78 -8.62
N GLN A 352 -4.54 -20.49 -7.55
CA GLN A 352 -4.73 -19.90 -6.24
C GLN A 352 -3.45 -19.29 -5.69
N LYS A 353 -2.32 -19.95 -5.88
CA LYS A 353 -1.03 -19.50 -5.38
C LYS A 353 -0.59 -18.19 -6.03
N SER A 354 -0.76 -18.06 -7.34
CA SER A 354 -0.49 -16.81 -8.07
C SER A 354 -1.38 -15.68 -7.59
N ARG A 355 -2.67 -15.95 -7.33
CA ARG A 355 -3.62 -14.96 -6.80
C ARG A 355 -3.25 -14.50 -5.40
N GLU A 356 -2.80 -15.39 -4.54
CA GLU A 356 -2.34 -15.03 -3.19
C GLU A 356 -1.11 -14.12 -3.23
N VAL A 357 -0.15 -14.42 -4.10
CA VAL A 357 1.05 -13.59 -4.30
C VAL A 357 0.71 -12.22 -4.88
N GLU A 358 -0.22 -12.15 -5.83
CA GLU A 358 -0.68 -10.89 -6.42
C GLU A 358 -1.45 -10.02 -5.42
N GLY A 359 -2.14 -10.63 -4.45
CA GLY A 359 -2.92 -9.92 -3.44
C GLY A 359 -2.10 -9.23 -2.36
N ILE A 360 -0.86 -9.61 -2.16
CA ILE A 360 0.02 -9.01 -1.15
C ILE A 360 0.97 -7.99 -1.78
N LEU A 361 1.49 -7.08 -0.95
CA LEU A 361 2.52 -6.15 -1.39
C LEU A 361 3.89 -6.82 -1.48
N SER A 362 4.71 -6.38 -2.42
CA SER A 362 6.13 -6.71 -2.48
C SER A 362 6.97 -5.48 -2.08
N ASN A 363 8.24 -5.68 -1.83
CA ASN A 363 9.16 -4.57 -1.55
C ASN A 363 9.19 -3.58 -2.72
N GLU A 364 9.18 -4.09 -3.95
CA GLU A 364 9.14 -3.29 -5.17
C GLU A 364 7.87 -2.46 -5.29
N ASP A 365 6.73 -2.97 -4.84
CA ASP A 365 5.47 -2.23 -4.84
C ASP A 365 5.59 -0.96 -4.00
N ILE A 366 6.11 -1.09 -2.79
CA ILE A 366 6.28 0.03 -1.86
C ILE A 366 7.30 1.04 -2.38
N THR A 367 8.42 0.56 -2.88
CA THR A 367 9.49 1.43 -3.42
C THR A 367 9.04 2.15 -4.69
N ASP A 368 8.29 1.49 -5.56
CA ASP A 368 7.80 2.11 -6.80
C ASP A 368 6.72 3.17 -6.52
N VAL A 369 5.86 2.95 -5.55
CA VAL A 369 4.89 3.97 -5.10
C VAL A 369 5.63 5.20 -4.57
N LEU A 370 6.64 5.00 -3.76
CA LEU A 370 7.42 6.09 -3.20
C LEU A 370 8.21 6.84 -4.28
N LYS A 371 8.80 6.14 -5.25
CA LYS A 371 9.45 6.74 -6.42
C LYS A 371 8.49 7.58 -7.23
N THR A 372 7.31 7.08 -7.51
CA THR A 372 6.28 7.81 -8.25
C THR A 372 5.82 9.06 -7.51
N LEU A 373 5.67 8.98 -6.20
CA LEU A 373 5.33 10.14 -5.37
C LEU A 373 6.41 11.21 -5.44
N VAL A 374 7.68 10.83 -5.36
CA VAL A 374 8.81 11.75 -5.49
C VAL A 374 8.86 12.39 -6.88
N GLU A 375 8.61 11.63 -7.93
CA GLU A 375 8.52 12.13 -9.30
C GLU A 375 7.39 13.15 -9.47
N ILE A 376 6.22 12.90 -8.90
CA ILE A 376 5.09 13.85 -8.91
C ILE A 376 5.47 15.13 -8.19
N ARG A 377 6.15 15.03 -7.05
CA ARG A 377 6.65 16.21 -6.32
C ARG A 377 7.66 17.00 -7.16
N ASN A 378 8.47 16.32 -7.96
CA ASN A 378 9.42 16.93 -8.89
C ASN A 378 8.77 17.50 -10.16
N GLY A 379 7.47 17.39 -10.30
CA GLY A 379 6.72 17.89 -11.45
C GLY A 379 6.57 16.92 -12.62
N LYS A 380 6.93 15.65 -12.43
CA LYS A 380 6.86 14.61 -13.47
C LYS A 380 5.71 13.65 -13.24
N GLY A 381 4.52 14.09 -13.39
CA GLY A 381 3.33 13.25 -13.22
C GLY A 381 2.17 14.07 -12.70
N GLU A 382 1.03 13.45 -12.67
CA GLU A 382 -0.22 14.07 -12.26
C GLU A 382 -0.83 13.30 -11.10
N VAL A 383 -1.57 14.01 -10.25
CA VAL A 383 -2.36 13.42 -9.18
C VAL A 383 -3.65 12.83 -9.74
N ASP A 384 -4.20 11.86 -9.03
CA ASP A 384 -5.45 11.22 -9.42
C ASP A 384 -6.64 12.06 -8.96
N ASP A 385 -7.72 12.03 -9.76
CA ASP A 385 -9.02 12.56 -9.36
C ASP A 385 -9.78 11.46 -8.63
N ILE A 386 -9.92 11.62 -7.32
CA ILE A 386 -10.59 10.64 -6.45
C ILE A 386 -12.07 10.48 -6.80
N ASP A 387 -12.71 11.56 -7.24
CA ASP A 387 -14.15 11.57 -7.55
C ASP A 387 -14.46 11.05 -8.95
N HIS A 388 -13.46 10.81 -9.77
CA HIS A 388 -13.64 10.23 -11.09
C HIS A 388 -14.20 8.80 -10.98
N LEU A 389 -15.22 8.48 -11.77
CA LEU A 389 -15.87 7.16 -11.71
C LEU A 389 -14.96 6.00 -12.10
N GLY A 390 -13.86 6.26 -12.81
CA GLY A 390 -12.81 5.28 -13.05
C GLY A 390 -12.04 4.87 -11.80
N ASN A 391 -12.03 5.71 -10.78
CA ASN A 391 -11.38 5.47 -9.48
C ASN A 391 -12.35 5.05 -8.39
N ARG A 392 -13.62 4.93 -8.73
CA ARG A 392 -14.67 4.44 -7.84
C ARG A 392 -15.28 3.17 -8.42
N ARG A 393 -15.52 2.22 -7.58
CA ARG A 393 -16.00 0.89 -7.96
C ARG A 393 -17.38 0.63 -7.37
N VAL A 394 -18.24 -0.06 -8.10
CA VAL A 394 -19.53 -0.51 -7.61
C VAL A 394 -19.41 -1.90 -7.00
N ARG A 395 -19.86 -2.02 -5.79
CA ARG A 395 -19.92 -3.28 -5.06
C ARG A 395 -21.37 -3.74 -5.02
N SER A 396 -21.67 -4.86 -5.67
CA SER A 396 -23.02 -5.42 -5.72
C SER A 396 -23.35 -6.27 -4.49
N VAL A 397 -24.59 -6.75 -4.40
CA VAL A 397 -25.06 -7.51 -3.24
C VAL A 397 -24.24 -8.78 -2.98
N GLY A 398 -23.82 -9.50 -4.02
CA GLY A 398 -23.03 -10.73 -3.87
C GLY A 398 -21.72 -10.49 -3.18
N GLU A 399 -21.01 -9.46 -3.57
CA GLU A 399 -19.73 -9.07 -2.97
C GLU A 399 -19.90 -8.59 -1.51
N MET A 400 -20.92 -7.78 -1.24
CA MET A 400 -21.21 -7.31 0.12
C MET A 400 -21.60 -8.46 1.05
N THR A 401 -22.38 -9.42 0.55
CA THR A 401 -22.75 -10.64 1.30
C THR A 401 -21.51 -11.47 1.60
N GLU A 402 -20.62 -11.66 0.63
CA GLU A 402 -19.35 -12.37 0.82
C GLU A 402 -18.51 -11.73 1.92
N ASN A 403 -18.43 -10.41 1.95
CA ASN A 403 -17.65 -9.69 2.97
C ASN A 403 -18.21 -9.91 4.37
N GLN A 404 -19.53 -9.91 4.53
CA GLN A 404 -20.17 -10.18 5.82
C GLN A 404 -20.04 -11.65 6.22
N PHE A 405 -20.15 -12.55 5.27
CA PHE A 405 -19.92 -13.98 5.49
C PHE A 405 -18.49 -14.24 5.98
N ARG A 406 -17.51 -13.57 5.37
CA ARG A 406 -16.10 -13.65 5.80
C ARG A 406 -15.91 -13.19 7.24
N VAL A 407 -16.53 -12.10 7.66
CA VAL A 407 -16.49 -11.63 9.06
C VAL A 407 -16.99 -12.69 10.02
N GLY A 408 -18.10 -13.35 9.68
CA GLY A 408 -18.65 -14.46 10.46
C GLY A 408 -17.70 -15.66 10.51
N LEU A 409 -17.12 -16.03 9.36
CA LEU A 409 -16.18 -17.17 9.28
C LEU A 409 -14.89 -16.93 10.07
N VAL A 410 -14.37 -15.71 10.10
CA VAL A 410 -13.18 -15.37 10.90
C VAL A 410 -13.44 -15.61 12.39
N ARG A 411 -14.63 -15.24 12.88
CA ARG A 411 -15.03 -15.52 14.26
C ARG A 411 -15.15 -17.00 14.55
N VAL A 412 -15.72 -17.76 13.60
CA VAL A 412 -15.82 -19.23 13.70
C VAL A 412 -14.43 -19.86 13.72
N GLU A 413 -13.55 -19.44 12.84
CA GLU A 413 -12.16 -19.92 12.77
C GLU A 413 -11.42 -19.69 14.10
N ARG A 414 -11.54 -18.51 14.68
CA ARG A 414 -10.93 -18.19 15.97
C ARG A 414 -11.44 -19.09 17.08
N ALA A 415 -12.75 -19.30 17.15
CA ALA A 415 -13.36 -20.19 18.13
C ALA A 415 -12.93 -21.65 17.96
N VAL A 416 -12.82 -22.11 16.70
CA VAL A 416 -12.35 -23.46 16.39
C VAL A 416 -10.89 -23.66 16.80
N LYS A 417 -10.02 -22.71 16.47
CA LYS A 417 -8.61 -22.77 16.87
C LYS A 417 -8.44 -22.82 18.39
N GLU A 418 -9.22 -22.03 19.11
CA GLU A 418 -9.21 -22.02 20.57
C GLU A 418 -9.65 -23.37 21.15
N ARG A 419 -10.73 -23.95 20.62
CA ARG A 419 -11.22 -25.28 21.06
C ARG A 419 -10.21 -26.37 20.73
N LEU A 420 -9.61 -26.38 19.56
CA LEU A 420 -8.59 -27.37 19.17
C LEU A 420 -7.35 -27.30 20.06
N SER A 421 -6.98 -26.12 20.56
CA SER A 421 -5.84 -25.96 21.45
C SER A 421 -6.10 -26.47 22.87
N GLN A 422 -7.36 -26.47 23.32
CA GLN A 422 -7.74 -26.79 24.70
C GLN A 422 -8.30 -28.19 24.88
N ALA A 423 -8.81 -28.83 23.83
CA ALA A 423 -9.58 -30.08 23.94
C ALA A 423 -8.74 -31.34 23.69
N GLU A 424 -9.12 -32.43 24.35
CA GLU A 424 -8.66 -33.76 23.99
C GLU A 424 -9.26 -34.17 22.64
N THR A 425 -8.41 -34.57 21.71
CA THR A 425 -8.77 -34.79 20.30
C THR A 425 -9.56 -36.09 20.06
N ASP A 426 -9.60 -37.02 21.04
CA ASP A 426 -10.12 -38.36 20.83
C ASP A 426 -11.65 -38.44 20.71
N ASN A 427 -12.39 -37.48 21.26
CA ASN A 427 -13.85 -37.48 21.29
C ASN A 427 -14.51 -36.31 20.54
N LEU A 428 -13.76 -35.58 19.74
CA LEU A 428 -14.27 -34.41 19.01
C LEU A 428 -14.93 -34.83 17.69
N SER A 429 -16.06 -34.23 17.39
CA SER A 429 -16.68 -34.25 16.06
C SER A 429 -16.64 -32.86 15.44
N PRO A 430 -16.74 -32.73 14.11
CA PRO A 430 -16.83 -31.41 13.48
C PRO A 430 -17.97 -30.53 14.00
N GLN A 431 -19.11 -31.12 14.34
CA GLN A 431 -20.25 -30.41 14.94
C GLN A 431 -19.93 -29.80 16.30
N ASP A 432 -19.13 -30.48 17.11
CA ASP A 432 -18.76 -30.00 18.45
C ASP A 432 -17.78 -28.82 18.39
N LEU A 433 -17.00 -28.72 17.29
CA LEU A 433 -16.00 -27.69 17.11
C LEU A 433 -16.56 -26.41 16.48
N ILE A 434 -17.56 -26.56 15.61
CA ILE A 434 -18.06 -25.46 14.81
C ILE A 434 -19.35 -24.89 15.39
N ASN A 435 -19.32 -23.60 15.71
CA ASN A 435 -20.51 -22.86 16.10
C ASN A 435 -20.90 -21.92 14.92
N ALA A 436 -22.06 -22.20 14.33
CA ALA A 436 -22.55 -21.43 13.18
C ALA A 436 -23.20 -20.10 13.54
N LYS A 437 -23.42 -19.81 14.80
CA LYS A 437 -24.09 -18.58 15.24
C LYS A 437 -23.43 -17.28 14.75
N PRO A 438 -22.11 -17.11 14.79
CA PRO A 438 -21.49 -15.89 14.29
C PRO A 438 -21.74 -15.62 12.80
N VAL A 439 -21.74 -16.66 11.97
CA VAL A 439 -22.05 -16.57 10.54
C VAL A 439 -23.52 -16.19 10.32
N ALA A 440 -24.43 -16.89 10.98
CA ALA A 440 -25.86 -16.61 10.90
C ALA A 440 -26.19 -15.19 11.37
N ALA A 441 -25.56 -14.74 12.46
CA ALA A 441 -25.74 -13.40 12.98
C ALA A 441 -25.23 -12.31 12.01
N ALA A 442 -24.07 -12.52 11.41
CA ALA A 442 -23.49 -11.57 10.45
C ALA A 442 -24.38 -11.40 9.21
N ILE A 443 -24.87 -12.49 8.66
CA ILE A 443 -25.77 -12.48 7.49
C ILE A 443 -27.12 -11.84 7.86
N LYS A 444 -27.68 -12.19 8.99
CA LYS A 444 -28.95 -11.61 9.45
C LYS A 444 -28.86 -10.11 9.68
N GLU A 445 -27.79 -9.65 10.28
CA GLU A 445 -27.52 -8.22 10.49
C GLU A 445 -27.40 -7.47 9.16
N PHE A 446 -26.66 -8.03 8.21
CA PHE A 446 -26.48 -7.40 6.90
C PHE A 446 -27.84 -7.24 6.16
N PHE A 447 -28.61 -8.29 6.05
CA PHE A 447 -29.89 -8.23 5.32
C PHE A 447 -30.99 -7.49 6.06
N GLY A 448 -30.97 -7.49 7.40
CA GLY A 448 -32.01 -6.89 8.21
C GLY A 448 -31.76 -5.45 8.64
N SER A 449 -30.52 -5.11 8.97
CA SER A 449 -30.20 -3.86 9.67
C SER A 449 -29.19 -2.96 8.95
N SER A 450 -28.62 -3.40 7.83
CA SER A 450 -27.66 -2.58 7.06
C SER A 450 -28.34 -1.36 6.44
N GLN A 451 -27.62 -0.25 6.32
CA GLN A 451 -28.09 0.94 5.61
C GLN A 451 -28.39 0.68 4.12
N LEU A 452 -27.71 -0.30 3.52
CA LEU A 452 -27.90 -0.67 2.12
C LEU A 452 -29.06 -1.63 1.90
N SER A 453 -29.54 -2.30 2.95
CA SER A 453 -30.75 -3.10 2.92
C SER A 453 -31.96 -2.21 3.23
N GLN A 454 -32.74 -1.88 2.24
CA GLN A 454 -33.83 -0.92 2.30
C GLN A 454 -35.15 -1.57 1.95
N PHE A 455 -36.24 -1.07 2.54
CA PHE A 455 -37.57 -1.45 2.12
C PHE A 455 -37.78 -1.02 0.66
N MET A 456 -38.30 -1.93 -0.15
CA MET A 456 -38.56 -1.62 -1.57
C MET A 456 -39.67 -0.59 -1.70
N ASP A 457 -39.46 0.43 -2.55
CA ASP A 457 -40.49 1.35 -2.94
C ASP A 457 -41.49 0.64 -3.87
N GLN A 458 -42.73 0.49 -3.45
CA GLN A 458 -43.76 -0.26 -4.16
C GLN A 458 -44.92 0.60 -4.68
N ASN A 459 -44.65 1.84 -5.04
CA ASN A 459 -45.70 2.75 -5.57
C ASN A 459 -46.18 2.35 -6.97
N ASN A 460 -45.23 2.01 -7.85
CA ASN A 460 -45.51 1.53 -9.21
C ASN A 460 -44.30 0.72 -9.71
N PRO A 461 -44.42 -0.03 -10.80
CA PRO A 461 -43.30 -0.83 -11.33
C PRO A 461 -42.07 -0.02 -11.68
N LEU A 462 -42.20 1.22 -12.11
CA LEU A 462 -41.04 2.07 -12.42
C LEU A 462 -40.27 2.46 -11.16
N SER A 463 -40.95 2.76 -10.05
CA SER A 463 -40.27 3.07 -8.79
C SER A 463 -39.50 1.87 -8.24
N GLU A 464 -40.02 0.67 -8.40
CA GLU A 464 -39.35 -0.57 -8.04
C GLU A 464 -38.04 -0.77 -8.82
N ILE A 465 -38.10 -0.61 -10.14
CA ILE A 465 -36.93 -0.75 -11.03
C ILE A 465 -35.88 0.32 -10.71
N THR A 466 -36.31 1.56 -10.50
CA THR A 466 -35.41 2.67 -10.14
C THR A 466 -34.69 2.38 -8.83
N HIS A 467 -35.39 1.86 -7.83
CA HIS A 467 -34.80 1.51 -6.54
C HIS A 467 -33.77 0.37 -6.68
N LYS A 468 -34.08 -0.65 -7.47
CA LYS A 468 -33.15 -1.78 -7.72
C LYS A 468 -31.87 -1.35 -8.45
N ARG A 469 -31.93 -0.29 -9.25
CA ARG A 469 -30.78 0.24 -10.01
C ARG A 469 -30.01 1.33 -9.28
N ARG A 470 -30.39 1.65 -8.06
CA ARG A 470 -29.72 2.68 -7.25
C ARG A 470 -28.34 2.25 -6.83
N VAL A 471 -27.42 3.22 -6.81
CA VAL A 471 -26.06 3.08 -6.29
C VAL A 471 -25.87 4.12 -5.21
N SER A 472 -25.40 3.71 -4.04
CA SER A 472 -25.19 4.60 -2.89
C SER A 472 -23.74 4.56 -2.42
N ALA A 473 -23.19 5.69 -2.03
CA ALA A 473 -21.86 5.77 -1.42
C ALA A 473 -21.86 5.51 0.09
N LEU A 474 -23.04 5.38 0.69
CA LEU A 474 -23.22 5.13 2.12
C LEU A 474 -22.97 3.65 2.48
N GLY A 475 -22.92 3.35 3.76
CA GLY A 475 -22.84 1.98 4.28
C GLY A 475 -21.47 1.57 4.78
N PRO A 476 -21.32 0.29 5.19
CA PRO A 476 -20.06 -0.22 5.73
C PRO A 476 -18.91 -0.11 4.72
N GLY A 477 -17.79 0.49 5.13
CA GLY A 477 -16.64 0.74 4.25
C GLY A 477 -16.82 1.90 3.29
N GLY A 478 -17.93 2.63 3.37
CA GLY A 478 -18.22 3.82 2.58
C GLY A 478 -18.28 5.10 3.40
N LEU A 479 -18.87 6.14 2.82
CA LEU A 479 -19.07 7.43 3.49
C LEU A 479 -20.13 7.33 4.59
N THR A 480 -19.94 8.08 5.67
CA THR A 480 -21.01 8.34 6.61
C THR A 480 -21.87 9.51 6.10
N ARG A 481 -23.14 9.53 6.46
CA ARG A 481 -24.06 10.59 6.01
C ARG A 481 -23.57 12.00 6.40
N GLU A 482 -22.87 12.15 7.51
CA GLU A 482 -22.29 13.40 7.97
C GLU A 482 -21.16 13.91 7.07
N ARG A 483 -20.41 12.99 6.46
CA ARG A 483 -19.31 13.31 5.54
C ARG A 483 -19.79 13.52 4.10
N ALA A 484 -20.96 13.00 3.75
CA ALA A 484 -21.61 13.25 2.48
C ALA A 484 -22.27 14.64 2.54
N GLY A 485 -21.51 15.68 2.23
CA GLY A 485 -22.04 17.04 2.15
C GLY A 485 -22.90 17.26 0.90
N PHE A 486 -23.35 18.50 0.69
CA PHE A 486 -24.16 18.88 -0.46
C PHE A 486 -23.42 18.80 -1.81
N GLU A 487 -22.11 18.71 -1.77
CA GLU A 487 -21.26 18.48 -2.95
C GLU A 487 -20.98 16.99 -3.16
#